data_5ac8703b0cc4f62be8459ea12b81a25e
#
_entry.id   5ac8703b0cc4f62be8459ea12b81a25e
#
_cell.length_a   1.000
_cell.length_b   1.000
_cell.length_c   1.000
_cell.angle_alpha   90.00
_cell.angle_beta   90.00
_cell.angle_gamma   90.00
#
_symmetry.space_group_name_H-M   'P 1'
#
loop_
_entity.id
_entity.type
_entity.pdbx_description
1 polymer ?
#
loop_
_entity_poly.entity_id
_entity_poly.type
_entity_poly.pdbx_seq_one_letter_code
_entity_poly.pdbx_strand_id
1 'polypeptide(L)'
;HPARDSHDTFMFPNGLLLRSQTSSVQIRTMEKSEPPIRIISPGRVYRNDYDMTHTPMFHQIEGLYVDKNVSFAELKGVLYEFLQKFFEEELEVRFRPSYFPFTEPSAEVDVRRKGGKWL
;
A
#
# COMPACT_ATOMS: atom_id res chain seq x y z
N HIS A 1 -11.83 -5.00 -8.58
CA HIS A 1 -10.40 -5.01 -8.30
C HIS A 1 -9.80 -6.36 -8.70
N PRO A 2 -8.60 -6.42 -9.29
CA PRO A 2 -7.99 -7.67 -9.73
C PRO A 2 -7.85 -8.72 -8.62
N ALA A 3 -7.66 -8.29 -7.37
CA ALA A 3 -7.52 -9.20 -6.25
C ALA A 3 -8.82 -9.93 -5.90
N ARG A 4 -9.98 -9.47 -6.41
CA ARG A 4 -11.26 -10.11 -6.10
C ARG A 4 -11.33 -11.55 -6.61
N ASP A 5 -10.74 -11.80 -7.75
CA ASP A 5 -10.76 -13.12 -8.39
C ASP A 5 -9.42 -13.87 -8.21
N SER A 6 -8.56 -13.37 -7.32
CA SER A 6 -7.28 -13.97 -7.04
C SER A 6 -7.43 -15.26 -6.23
N HIS A 7 -6.59 -16.25 -6.50
CA HIS A 7 -6.46 -17.46 -5.68
C HIS A 7 -5.97 -17.15 -4.27
N ASP A 8 -5.40 -15.96 -4.06
CA ASP A 8 -4.87 -15.54 -2.76
C ASP A 8 -5.93 -14.97 -1.83
N THR A 9 -7.18 -14.92 -2.25
CA THR A 9 -8.28 -14.39 -1.45
C THR A 9 -9.01 -15.52 -0.71
N PHE A 10 -9.14 -15.36 0.62
CA PHE A 10 -9.98 -16.27 1.42
C PHE A 10 -11.44 -15.94 1.19
N MET A 11 -12.19 -16.89 0.67
CA MET A 11 -13.62 -16.74 0.38
C MET A 11 -14.43 -17.72 1.20
N PHE A 12 -15.60 -17.26 1.65
CA PHE A 12 -16.57 -18.09 2.36
C PHE A 12 -17.63 -18.62 1.40
N PRO A 13 -18.29 -19.75 1.75
CA PRO A 13 -19.34 -20.31 0.88
C PRO A 13 -20.50 -19.37 0.58
N ASN A 14 -20.76 -18.40 1.45
CA ASN A 14 -21.83 -17.41 1.28
C ASN A 14 -21.44 -16.25 0.36
N GLY A 15 -20.26 -16.29 -0.27
CA GLY A 15 -19.79 -15.23 -1.15
C GLY A 15 -19.06 -14.08 -0.47
N LEU A 16 -19.02 -14.07 0.85
CA LEU A 16 -18.22 -13.10 1.59
C LEU A 16 -16.75 -13.49 1.52
N LEU A 17 -15.86 -12.52 1.75
CA LEU A 17 -14.43 -12.76 1.75
C LEU A 17 -13.76 -12.00 2.90
N LEU A 18 -12.57 -12.45 3.28
CA LEU A 18 -11.69 -11.68 4.12
C LEU A 18 -10.94 -10.68 3.24
N ARG A 19 -10.96 -9.41 3.60
CA ARG A 19 -10.35 -8.36 2.77
C ARG A 19 -8.85 -8.64 2.56
N SER A 20 -8.43 -8.54 1.33
CA SER A 20 -7.02 -8.69 0.94
C SER A 20 -6.26 -7.38 0.95
N GLN A 21 -6.96 -6.27 1.06
CA GLN A 21 -6.41 -4.92 1.04
C GLN A 21 -7.33 -3.97 1.79
N THR A 22 -6.80 -2.81 2.17
CA THR A 22 -7.61 -1.74 2.76
C THR A 22 -8.08 -0.72 1.71
N SER A 23 -7.87 -0.99 0.44
CA SER A 23 -8.15 -0.08 -0.68
C SER A 23 -9.62 0.32 -0.81
N SER A 24 -10.56 -0.51 -0.34
CA SER A 24 -11.98 -0.18 -0.41
C SER A 24 -12.33 1.10 0.35
N VAL A 25 -11.57 1.43 1.39
CA VAL A 25 -11.76 2.67 2.14
C VAL A 25 -11.46 3.88 1.26
N GLN A 26 -10.47 3.81 0.39
CA GLN A 26 -10.13 4.88 -0.55
C GLN A 26 -11.31 5.16 -1.50
N ILE A 27 -11.87 4.10 -2.05
CA ILE A 27 -12.98 4.22 -3.02
C ILE A 27 -14.20 4.81 -2.34
N ARG A 28 -14.56 4.30 -1.18
CA ARG A 28 -15.71 4.81 -0.41
C ARG A 28 -15.54 6.27 -0.01
N THR A 29 -14.32 6.66 0.35
CA THR A 29 -14.03 8.06 0.67
C THR A 29 -14.19 8.95 -0.54
N MET A 30 -13.66 8.53 -1.70
CA MET A 30 -13.79 9.30 -2.94
C MET A 30 -15.23 9.44 -3.39
N GLU A 31 -16.08 8.45 -3.13
CA GLU A 31 -17.51 8.51 -3.45
C GLU A 31 -18.26 9.53 -2.59
N LYS A 32 -17.77 9.82 -1.39
CA LYS A 32 -18.46 10.66 -0.40
C LYS A 32 -17.84 12.03 -0.22
N SER A 33 -16.66 12.27 -0.76
CA SER A 33 -15.90 13.50 -0.50
C SER A 33 -15.37 14.10 -1.77
N GLU A 34 -15.31 15.43 -1.80
CA GLU A 34 -14.67 16.16 -2.87
C GLU A 34 -13.19 16.40 -2.56
N PRO A 35 -12.31 16.47 -3.57
CA PRO A 35 -10.93 16.88 -3.36
C PRO A 35 -10.83 18.29 -2.72
N PRO A 36 -9.80 18.57 -1.91
CA PRO A 36 -8.66 17.70 -1.62
C PRO A 36 -9.00 16.57 -0.64
N ILE A 37 -8.40 15.41 -0.86
CA ILE A 37 -8.57 14.24 0.00
C ILE A 37 -7.19 13.81 0.49
N ARG A 38 -7.05 13.64 1.79
CA ARG A 38 -5.83 13.12 2.42
C ARG A 38 -6.26 12.16 3.50
N ILE A 39 -6.07 10.87 3.27
CA ILE A 39 -6.45 9.84 4.24
C ILE A 39 -5.39 8.76 4.32
N ILE A 40 -5.38 8.08 5.44
CA ILE A 40 -4.74 6.78 5.57
C ILE A 40 -5.79 5.75 5.94
N SER A 41 -5.60 4.53 5.50
CA SER A 41 -6.51 3.43 5.81
C SER A 41 -5.71 2.25 6.33
N PRO A 42 -5.46 2.21 7.64
CA PRO A 42 -4.78 1.09 8.26
C PRO A 42 -5.75 -0.05 8.57
N GLY A 43 -5.25 -1.26 8.60
CA GLY A 43 -6.08 -2.39 9.01
C GLY A 43 -5.42 -3.73 8.77
N ARG A 44 -6.08 -4.76 9.27
CA ARG A 44 -5.68 -6.13 9.03
C ARG A 44 -6.13 -6.54 7.64
N VAL A 45 -5.28 -7.29 6.95
CA VAL A 45 -5.60 -7.86 5.64
C VAL A 45 -5.22 -9.33 5.64
N TYR A 46 -5.86 -10.09 4.74
CA TYR A 46 -5.77 -11.54 4.73
C TYR A 46 -5.52 -12.00 3.30
N ARG A 47 -4.50 -12.82 3.13
CA ARG A 47 -4.19 -13.40 1.83
C ARG A 47 -3.88 -14.88 2.01
N ASN A 48 -4.45 -15.71 1.16
CA ASN A 48 -4.19 -17.13 1.14
C ASN A 48 -2.83 -17.40 0.47
N ASP A 49 -1.80 -16.84 1.07
CA ASP A 49 -0.44 -16.90 0.57
C ASP A 49 0.49 -16.88 1.79
N TYR A 50 1.15 -18.00 2.03
CA TYR A 50 2.04 -18.10 3.17
C TYR A 50 3.25 -18.97 2.83
N ASP A 51 4.42 -18.46 3.13
CA ASP A 51 5.70 -19.14 3.00
C ASP A 51 6.67 -18.53 4.02
N MET A 52 7.97 -18.62 3.77
CA MET A 52 8.97 -18.08 4.70
C MET A 52 8.96 -16.55 4.78
N THR A 53 8.40 -15.86 3.77
CA THR A 53 8.36 -14.40 3.70
C THR A 53 6.96 -13.82 3.74
N HIS A 54 5.91 -14.67 3.70
CA HIS A 54 4.51 -14.26 3.67
C HIS A 54 3.73 -14.91 4.80
N THR A 55 2.83 -14.15 5.40
CA THR A 55 1.89 -14.65 6.40
C THR A 55 0.46 -14.48 5.89
N PRO A 56 -0.48 -15.37 6.31
CA PRO A 56 -1.89 -15.24 5.87
C PRO A 56 -2.58 -13.96 6.35
N MET A 57 -2.10 -13.37 7.43
CA MET A 57 -2.62 -12.12 7.98
C MET A 57 -1.47 -11.17 8.25
N PHE A 58 -1.65 -9.91 7.86
CA PHE A 58 -0.71 -8.86 8.21
C PHE A 58 -1.45 -7.52 8.31
N HIS A 59 -0.75 -6.51 8.77
CA HIS A 59 -1.29 -5.17 8.84
C HIS A 59 -0.83 -4.38 7.63
N GLN A 60 -1.75 -3.62 7.06
CA GLN A 60 -1.47 -2.77 5.92
C GLN A 60 -1.91 -1.34 6.24
N ILE A 61 -1.14 -0.38 5.76
CA ILE A 61 -1.53 1.03 5.79
C ILE A 61 -1.45 1.52 4.36
N GLU A 62 -2.57 1.99 3.85
CA GLU A 62 -2.62 2.65 2.55
C GLU A 62 -2.86 4.14 2.73
N GLY A 63 -2.23 4.94 1.89
CA GLY A 63 -2.46 6.38 1.87
C GLY A 63 -3.09 6.80 0.55
N LEU A 64 -3.96 7.79 0.60
CA LEU A 64 -4.55 8.42 -0.57
C LEU A 64 -4.46 9.92 -0.45
N TYR A 65 -3.88 10.55 -1.46
CA TYR A 65 -3.81 12.00 -1.56
C TYR A 65 -4.29 12.41 -2.94
N VAL A 66 -5.41 13.12 -2.99
CA VAL A 66 -5.99 13.66 -4.22
C VAL A 66 -6.07 15.17 -4.09
N ASP A 67 -5.38 15.88 -4.95
CA ASP A 67 -5.35 17.34 -4.95
C ASP A 67 -4.86 17.84 -6.30
N LYS A 68 -4.96 19.14 -6.52
CA LYS A 68 -4.36 19.79 -7.68
C LYS A 68 -2.84 19.82 -7.52
N ASN A 69 -2.13 19.62 -8.63
CA ASN A 69 -0.67 19.72 -8.69
C ASN A 69 0.09 18.70 -7.84
N VAL A 70 -0.55 17.60 -7.47
CA VAL A 70 0.14 16.48 -6.82
C VAL A 70 1.12 15.86 -7.83
N SER A 71 2.34 15.59 -7.38
CA SER A 71 3.40 15.05 -8.23
C SER A 71 3.97 13.76 -7.65
N PHE A 72 4.62 13.00 -8.51
CA PHE A 72 5.35 11.81 -8.08
C PHE A 72 6.52 12.17 -7.14
N ALA A 73 7.12 13.35 -7.33
CA ALA A 73 8.16 13.84 -6.43
C ALA A 73 7.63 14.08 -5.01
N GLU A 74 6.41 14.60 -4.88
CA GLU A 74 5.79 14.76 -3.56
C GLU A 74 5.52 13.40 -2.90
N LEU A 75 5.07 12.42 -3.67
CA LEU A 75 4.86 11.07 -3.15
C LEU A 75 6.17 10.49 -2.60
N LYS A 76 7.25 10.62 -3.35
CA LYS A 76 8.57 10.16 -2.89
C LYS A 76 9.00 10.86 -1.61
N GLY A 77 8.80 12.16 -1.52
CA GLY A 77 9.18 12.95 -0.35
C GLY A 77 8.40 12.54 0.90
N VAL A 78 7.10 12.35 0.77
CA VAL A 78 6.24 11.92 1.87
C VAL A 78 6.63 10.53 2.36
N LEU A 79 6.86 9.59 1.44
CA LEU A 79 7.27 8.23 1.80
C LEU A 79 8.64 8.21 2.47
N TYR A 80 9.59 8.98 1.95
CA TYR A 80 10.92 9.08 2.56
C TYR A 80 10.82 9.58 4.00
N GLU A 81 10.10 10.68 4.22
CA GLU A 81 9.92 11.24 5.56
C GLU A 81 9.20 10.27 6.50
N PHE A 82 8.16 9.62 6.01
CA PHE A 82 7.42 8.64 6.80
C PHE A 82 8.33 7.49 7.26
N LEU A 83 9.12 6.94 6.35
CA LEU A 83 9.99 5.82 6.66
C LEU A 83 11.06 6.18 7.69
N GLN A 84 11.67 7.37 7.58
CA GLN A 84 12.65 7.83 8.56
C GLN A 84 12.03 7.95 9.95
N LYS A 85 10.84 8.52 10.04
CA LYS A 85 10.15 8.71 11.32
C LYS A 85 9.62 7.39 11.89
N PHE A 86 9.08 6.54 11.04
CA PHE A 86 8.50 5.27 11.47
C PHE A 86 9.54 4.34 12.07
N PHE A 87 10.69 4.22 11.43
CA PHE A 87 11.76 3.37 11.93
C PHE A 87 12.68 4.06 12.93
N GLU A 88 12.47 5.35 13.15
CA GLU A 88 13.26 6.16 14.09
C GLU A 88 14.77 6.08 13.84
N GLU A 89 15.15 5.90 12.59
CA GLU A 89 16.56 5.86 12.19
C GLU A 89 16.72 6.34 10.76
N GLU A 90 17.94 6.71 10.40
CA GLU A 90 18.26 7.10 9.05
C GLU A 90 18.39 5.87 8.16
N LEU A 91 17.52 5.76 7.17
CA LEU A 91 17.48 4.65 6.24
C LEU A 91 17.86 5.11 4.84
N GLU A 92 18.48 4.21 4.08
CA GLU A 92 18.58 4.38 2.64
C GLU A 92 17.28 3.91 2.00
N VAL A 93 16.75 4.71 1.07
CA VAL A 93 15.48 4.46 0.40
C VAL A 93 15.72 4.45 -1.11
N ARG A 94 15.18 3.44 -1.77
CA ARG A 94 15.28 3.30 -3.21
C ARG A 94 13.89 3.16 -3.81
N PHE A 95 13.64 3.90 -4.90
CA PHE A 95 12.41 3.76 -5.67
C PHE A 95 12.74 3.08 -7.00
N ARG A 96 12.06 1.97 -7.27
CA ARG A 96 12.23 1.22 -8.51
C ARG A 96 10.97 1.36 -9.36
N PRO A 97 11.08 1.70 -10.65
CA PRO A 97 9.92 1.67 -11.53
C PRO A 97 9.24 0.30 -11.48
N SER A 98 7.92 0.30 -11.47
CA SER A 98 7.14 -0.92 -11.42
C SER A 98 5.87 -0.74 -12.26
N TYR A 99 5.16 -1.83 -12.47
CA TYR A 99 3.90 -1.82 -13.20
C TYR A 99 2.81 -2.48 -12.39
N PHE A 100 1.68 -1.77 -12.29
CA PHE A 100 0.44 -2.32 -11.76
C PHE A 100 -0.69 -1.96 -12.73
N PRO A 101 -1.62 -2.89 -13.00
CA PRO A 101 -2.61 -2.67 -14.06
C PRO A 101 -3.58 -1.51 -13.82
N PHE A 102 -3.63 -1.00 -12.60
CA PHE A 102 -4.59 0.04 -12.21
C PHE A 102 -3.92 1.34 -11.73
N THR A 103 -2.62 1.49 -11.91
CA THR A 103 -1.89 2.71 -11.51
C THR A 103 -0.89 3.13 -12.58
N GLU A 104 -0.65 4.45 -12.68
CA GLU A 104 0.35 5.02 -13.59
C GLU A 104 0.71 6.46 -13.15
N PRO A 105 2.00 6.79 -12.98
CA PRO A 105 3.15 5.90 -12.91
C PRO A 105 3.15 5.07 -11.63
N SER A 106 3.95 4.02 -11.62
CA SER A 106 4.04 3.13 -10.47
C SER A 106 5.49 2.86 -10.10
N ALA A 107 5.71 2.66 -8.79
CA ALA A 107 7.02 2.31 -8.28
C ALA A 107 6.89 1.42 -7.04
N GLU A 108 7.94 0.67 -6.78
CA GLU A 108 8.13 -0.04 -5.53
C GLU A 108 9.22 0.65 -4.72
N VAL A 109 9.10 0.56 -3.41
CA VAL A 109 10.01 1.21 -2.48
C VAL A 109 10.78 0.13 -1.72
N ASP A 110 12.09 0.25 -1.74
CA ASP A 110 12.97 -0.61 -0.93
C ASP A 110 13.66 0.25 0.11
N VAL A 111 13.87 -0.32 1.29
CA VAL A 111 14.57 0.35 2.38
C VAL A 111 15.68 -0.53 2.91
N ARG A 112 16.72 0.09 3.46
CA ARG A 112 17.77 -0.63 4.16
C ARG A 112 18.47 0.29 5.16
N ARG A 113 19.09 -0.32 6.17
CA ARG A 113 20.08 0.37 6.98
C ARG A 113 21.34 0.56 6.14
N LYS A 114 22.10 1.61 6.42
CA LYS A 114 23.33 1.89 5.70
C LYS A 114 24.23 0.65 5.64
N GLY A 115 24.52 0.19 4.43
CA GLY A 115 25.32 -0.99 4.18
C GLY A 115 24.61 -2.32 4.43
N GLY A 116 23.32 -2.31 4.77
CA GLY A 116 22.52 -3.52 4.99
C GLY A 116 21.88 -4.06 3.71
N LYS A 117 21.06 -5.09 3.89
CA LYS A 117 20.29 -5.66 2.78
C LYS A 117 19.04 -4.85 2.51
N TRP A 118 18.63 -4.79 1.26
CA TRP A 118 17.37 -4.20 0.88
C TRP A 118 16.19 -5.05 1.36
N LEU A 119 15.21 -4.38 1.93
CA LEU A 119 13.93 -4.96 2.32
C LEU A 119 12.85 -4.62 1.28
#